data_47b82d2c4bd87333aa76b4741bbe8168
#
_entry.id   47b82d2c4bd87333aa76b4741bbe8168
#
_cell.length_a   1.000
_cell.length_b   1.000
_cell.length_c   1.000
_cell.angle_alpha   90.00
_cell.angle_beta   90.00
_cell.angle_gamma   90.00
#
_symmetry.space_group_name_H-M   'P 1'
#
loop_
_entity.id
_entity.type
_entity.pdbx_description
1 polymer ?
#
loop_
_entity_poly.entity_id
_entity_poly.type
_entity_poly.pdbx_seq_one_letter_code
_entity_poly.pdbx_strand_id
1 'polypeptide(L)'
;MVVLMRERSEIISWLTDMDGVLWHEGKAIPGAPELIKKWLEAETKFLVLTNNSIYTPHDLSIRLKSGGLNVPESLIYTSAMATADFLNHQSPRSTAYVIGENGLITAMHEIGYVFTESKPEYVVLGETRNLSFDSLTKAARFINAGSKFIATNPDATGPSKDGVLLATGSVAALLTRATGKDPYIVGKPNPMMFRSAMRKIGAHSETTAMIGDRMDTDVVAGI
;
A
#
# COMPACT_ATOMS: atom_id res chain seq x y z
N MET A 1 29.49 -18.77 27.27
CA MET A 1 28.70 -18.17 26.17
C MET A 1 27.80 -17.13 26.81
N VAL A 2 28.20 -15.83 26.79
CA VAL A 2 27.41 -14.74 27.36
C VAL A 2 26.39 -14.35 26.28
N VAL A 3 25.12 -14.70 26.49
CA VAL A 3 24.01 -14.18 25.68
C VAL A 3 23.81 -12.75 26.18
N LEU A 4 24.31 -11.76 25.44
CA LEU A 4 23.93 -10.38 25.63
C LEU A 4 22.43 -10.28 25.26
N MET A 5 21.56 -10.28 26.25
CA MET A 5 20.20 -9.82 26.08
C MET A 5 20.30 -8.33 25.69
N ARG A 6 20.04 -8.02 24.41
CA ARG A 6 19.78 -6.64 24.01
C ARG A 6 18.58 -6.16 24.83
N GLU A 7 18.77 -5.13 25.65
CA GLU A 7 17.64 -4.40 26.23
C GLU A 7 16.74 -3.97 25.05
N ARG A 8 15.45 -4.31 25.14
CA ARG A 8 14.49 -3.88 24.13
C ARG A 8 14.40 -2.36 24.19
N SER A 9 14.68 -1.70 23.08
CA SER A 9 14.49 -0.26 22.95
C SER A 9 13.02 0.07 23.25
N GLU A 10 12.77 1.18 23.91
CA GLU A 10 11.42 1.67 24.15
C GLU A 10 10.74 1.99 22.81
N ILE A 11 9.51 1.54 22.63
CA ILE A 11 8.72 1.84 21.44
C ILE A 11 8.14 3.26 21.56
N ILE A 12 8.55 4.13 20.65
CA ILE A 12 8.15 5.55 20.62
C ILE A 12 7.41 5.94 19.33
N SER A 13 7.30 5.02 18.38
CA SER A 13 6.58 5.25 17.13
C SER A 13 5.81 4.00 16.69
N TRP A 14 4.75 4.22 15.91
CA TRP A 14 3.81 3.16 15.57
C TRP A 14 3.47 3.18 14.08
N LEU A 15 3.50 2.02 13.47
CA LEU A 15 2.86 1.77 12.20
C LEU A 15 1.64 0.89 12.48
N THR A 16 0.50 1.21 11.92
CA THR A 16 -0.72 0.41 12.13
C THR A 16 -1.39 0.10 10.82
N ASP A 17 -1.87 -1.12 10.66
CA ASP A 17 -2.77 -1.43 9.56
C ASP A 17 -4.10 -0.68 9.74
N MET A 18 -4.85 -0.57 8.66
CA MET A 18 -6.17 0.05 8.63
C MET A 18 -7.28 -0.99 8.74
N ASP A 19 -7.39 -1.87 7.74
CA ASP A 19 -8.46 -2.84 7.62
C ASP A 19 -8.23 -4.02 8.57
N GLY A 20 -9.22 -4.36 9.40
CA GLY A 20 -9.09 -5.42 10.42
C GLY A 20 -8.46 -4.95 11.74
N VAL A 21 -7.84 -3.78 11.80
CA VAL A 21 -7.17 -3.22 12.99
C VAL A 21 -7.88 -1.97 13.51
N LEU A 22 -8.03 -0.97 12.66
CA LEU A 22 -8.69 0.29 13.02
C LEU A 22 -10.12 0.37 12.48
N TRP A 23 -10.37 -0.36 11.39
CA TRP A 23 -11.54 -0.23 10.56
C TRP A 23 -12.05 -1.59 10.11
N HIS A 24 -13.37 -1.81 10.18
CA HIS A 24 -14.01 -3.03 9.69
C HIS A 24 -15.40 -2.73 9.15
N GLU A 25 -15.71 -3.19 7.94
CA GLU A 25 -17.02 -3.08 7.29
C GLU A 25 -17.68 -1.68 7.35
N GLY A 26 -16.89 -0.63 7.17
CA GLY A 26 -17.43 0.73 7.14
C GLY A 26 -17.56 1.41 8.52
N LYS A 27 -17.01 0.82 9.59
CA LYS A 27 -17.04 1.35 10.94
C LYS A 27 -15.70 1.25 11.64
N ALA A 28 -15.45 2.16 12.56
CA ALA A 28 -14.31 2.08 13.47
C ALA A 28 -14.45 0.85 14.40
N ILE A 29 -13.33 0.14 14.59
CA ILE A 29 -13.25 -0.94 15.58
C ILE A 29 -13.29 -0.33 16.99
N PRO A 30 -14.01 -0.94 17.96
CA PRO A 30 -14.05 -0.43 19.33
C PRO A 30 -12.66 -0.22 19.93
N GLY A 31 -12.40 0.96 20.48
CA GLY A 31 -11.11 1.38 21.02
C GLY A 31 -10.20 2.09 20.02
N ALA A 32 -10.40 1.93 18.72
CA ALA A 32 -9.58 2.61 17.70
C ALA A 32 -9.75 4.14 17.72
N PRO A 33 -10.97 4.72 17.86
CA PRO A 33 -11.13 6.17 17.97
C PRO A 33 -10.40 6.77 19.18
N GLU A 34 -10.48 6.12 20.33
CA GLU A 34 -9.80 6.54 21.55
C GLU A 34 -8.29 6.46 21.42
N LEU A 35 -7.77 5.39 20.81
CA LEU A 35 -6.34 5.23 20.54
C LEU A 35 -5.80 6.34 19.62
N ILE A 36 -6.46 6.56 18.49
CA ILE A 36 -6.06 7.61 17.53
C ILE A 36 -6.12 8.99 18.18
N LYS A 37 -7.18 9.29 18.94
CA LYS A 37 -7.30 10.54 19.68
C LYS A 37 -6.15 10.72 20.66
N LYS A 38 -5.84 9.68 21.46
CA LYS A 38 -4.71 9.70 22.41
C LYS A 38 -3.38 9.95 21.71
N TRP A 39 -3.13 9.31 20.56
CA TRP A 39 -1.89 9.49 19.81
C TRP A 39 -1.77 10.91 19.23
N LEU A 40 -2.88 11.48 18.75
CA LEU A 40 -2.90 12.85 18.24
C LEU A 40 -2.66 13.88 19.36
N GLU A 41 -3.30 13.71 20.53
CA GLU A 41 -3.15 14.60 21.68
C GLU A 41 -1.74 14.52 22.31
N ALA A 42 -1.11 13.34 22.26
CA ALA A 42 0.23 13.13 22.78
C ALA A 42 1.34 13.38 21.74
N GLU A 43 0.98 13.85 20.53
CA GLU A 43 1.92 14.03 19.41
C GLU A 43 2.77 12.78 19.11
N THR A 44 2.21 11.60 19.37
CA THR A 44 2.87 10.33 19.14
C THR A 44 3.14 10.17 17.65
N LYS A 45 4.35 9.75 17.28
CA LYS A 45 4.68 9.43 15.88
C LYS A 45 3.95 8.16 15.47
N PHE A 46 3.01 8.26 14.56
CA PHE A 46 2.35 7.09 13.97
C PHE A 46 1.99 7.30 12.51
N LEU A 47 1.75 6.21 11.80
CA LEU A 47 1.27 6.23 10.43
C LEU A 47 0.36 5.01 10.19
N VAL A 48 -0.77 5.25 9.53
CA VAL A 48 -1.69 4.19 9.10
C VAL A 48 -1.21 3.68 7.74
N LEU A 49 -0.81 2.41 7.67
CA LEU A 49 -0.35 1.72 6.47
C LEU A 49 -1.44 0.83 5.92
N THR A 50 -1.77 0.98 4.65
CA THR A 50 -2.75 0.12 3.99
C THR A 50 -2.29 -0.32 2.61
N ASN A 51 -2.59 -1.58 2.25
CA ASN A 51 -2.40 -2.08 0.88
C ASN A 51 -3.45 -1.54 -0.10
N ASN A 52 -4.39 -0.71 0.36
CA ASN A 52 -5.34 -0.04 -0.52
C ASN A 52 -4.61 0.84 -1.55
N SER A 53 -4.99 0.70 -2.81
CA SER A 53 -4.50 1.54 -3.91
C SER A 53 -5.63 2.22 -4.70
N ILE A 54 -6.89 2.01 -4.27
CA ILE A 54 -8.09 2.56 -4.92
C ILE A 54 -8.26 4.03 -4.57
N TYR A 55 -8.13 4.35 -3.27
CA TYR A 55 -8.47 5.65 -2.73
C TYR A 55 -7.24 6.49 -2.43
N THR A 56 -7.36 7.81 -2.59
CA THR A 56 -6.35 8.75 -2.10
C THR A 56 -6.36 8.79 -0.58
N PRO A 57 -5.28 9.29 0.09
CA PRO A 57 -5.29 9.53 1.54
C PRO A 57 -6.45 10.44 1.98
N HIS A 58 -6.79 11.42 1.16
CA HIS A 58 -7.92 12.31 1.39
C HIS A 58 -9.25 11.55 1.42
N ASP A 59 -9.52 10.74 0.40
CA ASP A 59 -10.73 9.92 0.33
C ASP A 59 -10.83 8.96 1.52
N LEU A 60 -9.71 8.32 1.89
CA LEU A 60 -9.64 7.42 3.05
C LEU A 60 -9.93 8.17 4.35
N SER A 61 -9.34 9.35 4.55
CA SER A 61 -9.59 10.18 5.74
C SER A 61 -11.07 10.53 5.90
N ILE A 62 -11.74 10.95 4.81
CA ILE A 62 -13.18 11.25 4.81
C ILE A 62 -14.00 9.99 5.13
N ARG A 63 -13.66 8.85 4.49
CA ARG A 63 -14.37 7.57 4.73
C ARG A 63 -14.23 7.11 6.17
N LEU A 64 -13.02 7.16 6.72
CA LEU A 64 -12.75 6.81 8.12
C LEU A 64 -13.53 7.70 9.07
N LYS A 65 -13.54 9.01 8.81
CA LYS A 65 -14.27 9.99 9.61
C LYS A 65 -15.78 9.72 9.61
N SER A 66 -16.36 9.35 8.46
CA SER A 66 -17.79 9.03 8.35
C SER A 66 -18.20 7.80 9.17
N GLY A 67 -17.29 6.88 9.43
CA GLY A 67 -17.49 5.70 10.29
C GLY A 67 -16.95 5.84 11.71
N GLY A 68 -16.64 7.08 12.14
CA GLY A 68 -16.29 7.39 13.53
C GLY A 68 -14.79 7.39 13.85
N LEU A 69 -13.90 7.30 12.85
CA LEU A 69 -12.46 7.28 13.04
C LEU A 69 -11.80 8.52 12.40
N ASN A 70 -11.31 9.44 13.21
CA ASN A 70 -10.72 10.69 12.72
C ASN A 70 -9.20 10.57 12.53
N VAL A 71 -8.78 10.09 11.36
CA VAL A 71 -7.36 10.02 10.96
C VAL A 71 -7.08 11.12 9.93
N PRO A 72 -6.15 12.06 10.19
CA PRO A 72 -5.71 13.04 9.20
C PRO A 72 -5.12 12.36 7.95
N GLU A 73 -5.37 12.91 6.76
CA GLU A 73 -4.83 12.37 5.50
C GLU A 73 -3.30 12.29 5.49
N SER A 74 -2.61 13.23 6.14
CA SER A 74 -1.14 13.24 6.26
C SER A 74 -0.57 12.04 7.01
N LEU A 75 -1.40 11.38 7.82
CA LEU A 75 -1.06 10.19 8.60
C LEU A 75 -1.54 8.88 7.97
N ILE A 76 -1.95 8.92 6.71
CA ILE A 76 -2.30 7.73 5.92
C ILE A 76 -1.24 7.52 4.84
N TYR A 77 -0.75 6.30 4.71
CA TYR A 77 0.23 5.90 3.70
C TYR A 77 -0.23 4.63 3.00
N THR A 78 -0.56 4.76 1.73
CA THR A 78 -1.15 3.70 0.91
C THR A 78 -0.09 2.98 0.09
N SER A 79 -0.41 1.77 -0.40
CA SER A 79 0.45 1.07 -1.35
C SER A 79 0.59 1.82 -2.69
N ALA A 80 -0.39 2.64 -3.05
CA ALA A 80 -0.29 3.54 -4.21
C ALA A 80 0.82 4.58 -4.02
N MET A 81 0.86 5.25 -2.87
CA MET A 81 1.92 6.20 -2.53
C MET A 81 3.29 5.51 -2.46
N ALA A 82 3.36 4.35 -1.82
CA ALA A 82 4.60 3.57 -1.75
C ALA A 82 5.11 3.20 -3.15
N THR A 83 4.21 2.85 -4.06
CA THR A 83 4.54 2.54 -5.46
C THR A 83 5.05 3.78 -6.18
N ALA A 84 4.41 4.93 -6.01
CA ALA A 84 4.87 6.18 -6.58
C ALA A 84 6.25 6.58 -6.03
N ASP A 85 6.44 6.53 -4.70
CA ASP A 85 7.73 6.81 -4.08
C ASP A 85 8.84 5.88 -4.62
N PHE A 86 8.57 4.57 -4.72
CA PHE A 86 9.51 3.61 -5.28
C PHE A 86 9.89 3.97 -6.72
N LEU A 87 8.91 4.22 -7.57
CA LEU A 87 9.13 4.54 -8.98
C LEU A 87 9.85 5.88 -9.17
N ASN A 88 9.54 6.88 -8.36
CA ASN A 88 10.23 8.17 -8.39
C ASN A 88 11.72 8.06 -8.04
N HIS A 89 12.09 7.12 -7.16
CA HIS A 89 13.49 6.84 -6.86
C HIS A 89 14.18 6.02 -7.94
N GLN A 90 13.46 5.13 -8.65
CA GLN A 90 14.04 4.27 -9.69
C GLN A 90 14.21 5.00 -11.04
N SER A 91 13.19 5.69 -11.48
CA SER A 91 13.13 6.37 -12.78
C SER A 91 12.23 7.61 -12.69
N PRO A 92 12.72 8.75 -12.20
CA PRO A 92 11.91 9.96 -12.08
C PRO A 92 11.33 10.41 -13.43
N ARG A 93 10.07 10.85 -13.43
CA ARG A 93 9.38 11.39 -14.62
C ARG A 93 9.37 10.46 -15.83
N SER A 94 9.22 9.16 -15.58
CA SER A 94 9.19 8.14 -16.63
C SER A 94 7.77 7.95 -17.20
N THR A 95 7.59 6.89 -17.97
CA THR A 95 6.32 6.54 -18.61
C THR A 95 5.75 5.25 -18.06
N ALA A 96 4.43 5.17 -17.95
CA ALA A 96 3.76 3.97 -17.49
C ALA A 96 2.45 3.69 -18.22
N TYR A 97 2.13 2.40 -18.36
CA TYR A 97 0.79 1.92 -18.59
C TYR A 97 0.20 1.52 -17.24
N VAL A 98 -0.85 2.20 -16.82
CA VAL A 98 -1.41 2.04 -15.47
C VAL A 98 -2.77 1.39 -15.54
N ILE A 99 -2.96 0.32 -14.74
CA ILE A 99 -4.25 -0.28 -14.45
C ILE A 99 -4.50 -0.06 -12.96
N GLY A 100 -5.47 0.76 -12.62
CA GLY A 100 -5.78 1.13 -11.23
C GLY A 100 -6.83 2.22 -11.14
N GLU A 101 -7.14 2.60 -9.92
CA GLU A 101 -8.13 3.64 -9.61
C GLU A 101 -7.46 4.94 -9.17
N ASN A 102 -8.29 5.90 -8.75
CA ASN A 102 -7.88 7.28 -8.45
C ASN A 102 -6.70 7.40 -7.49
N GLY A 103 -6.60 6.55 -6.47
CA GLY A 103 -5.48 6.58 -5.51
C GLY A 103 -4.13 6.38 -6.19
N LEU A 104 -4.02 5.34 -7.05
CA LEU A 104 -2.79 5.07 -7.80
C LEU A 104 -2.55 6.13 -8.89
N ILE A 105 -3.59 6.50 -9.63
CA ILE A 105 -3.51 7.49 -10.72
C ILE A 105 -2.98 8.82 -10.18
N THR A 106 -3.57 9.32 -9.08
CA THR A 106 -3.15 10.57 -8.44
C THR A 106 -1.69 10.50 -7.96
N ALA A 107 -1.33 9.45 -7.22
CA ALA A 107 0.04 9.29 -6.72
C ALA A 107 1.09 9.27 -7.84
N MET A 108 0.79 8.61 -8.96
CA MET A 108 1.68 8.55 -10.12
C MET A 108 1.79 9.89 -10.85
N HIS A 109 0.70 10.66 -10.94
CA HIS A 109 0.72 12.00 -11.53
C HIS A 109 1.52 12.99 -10.67
N GLU A 110 1.40 12.92 -9.33
CA GLU A 110 2.13 13.78 -8.40
C GLU A 110 3.65 13.66 -8.55
N ILE A 111 4.16 12.49 -8.93
CA ILE A 111 5.59 12.27 -9.22
C ILE A 111 5.96 12.57 -10.68
N GLY A 112 5.02 13.06 -11.49
CA GLY A 112 5.25 13.49 -12.87
C GLY A 112 5.36 12.36 -13.90
N TYR A 113 4.78 11.19 -13.63
CA TYR A 113 4.73 10.10 -14.59
C TYR A 113 3.74 10.40 -15.73
N VAL A 114 4.14 10.07 -16.96
CA VAL A 114 3.29 10.19 -18.14
C VAL A 114 2.67 8.85 -18.48
N PHE A 115 1.34 8.81 -18.53
CA PHE A 115 0.60 7.60 -18.91
C PHE A 115 0.55 7.49 -20.44
N THR A 116 0.93 6.32 -20.95
CA THR A 116 1.01 6.11 -22.39
C THR A 116 0.73 4.66 -22.79
N GLU A 117 0.20 4.48 -23.98
CA GLU A 117 0.09 3.18 -24.65
C GLU A 117 1.21 3.00 -25.71
N SER A 118 2.15 3.93 -25.79
CA SER A 118 3.28 3.86 -26.73
C SER A 118 4.57 3.53 -25.99
N LYS A 119 4.93 2.25 -25.95
CA LYS A 119 6.18 1.73 -25.34
C LYS A 119 6.42 2.24 -23.90
N PRO A 120 5.50 2.02 -22.96
CA PRO A 120 5.69 2.44 -21.58
C PRO A 120 6.91 1.75 -20.97
N GLU A 121 7.67 2.46 -20.13
CA GLU A 121 8.80 1.84 -19.39
C GLU A 121 8.27 0.89 -18.32
N TYR A 122 7.13 1.22 -17.72
CA TYR A 122 6.50 0.41 -16.66
C TYR A 122 5.07 0.02 -17.02
N VAL A 123 4.67 -1.17 -16.60
CA VAL A 123 3.26 -1.56 -16.41
C VAL A 123 3.02 -1.57 -14.92
N VAL A 124 2.12 -0.72 -14.44
CA VAL A 124 1.81 -0.57 -13.03
C VAL A 124 0.38 -1.02 -12.76
N LEU A 125 0.24 -2.06 -11.93
CA LEU A 125 -1.03 -2.67 -11.57
C LEU A 125 -1.40 -2.31 -10.13
N GLY A 126 -2.53 -1.64 -9.95
CA GLY A 126 -3.20 -1.45 -8.68
C GLY A 126 -4.56 -2.13 -8.64
N GLU A 127 -5.22 -2.03 -7.51
CA GLU A 127 -6.56 -2.56 -7.37
C GLU A 127 -7.54 -1.73 -8.21
N THR A 128 -8.43 -2.43 -8.93
CA THR A 128 -9.53 -1.83 -9.67
C THR A 128 -10.69 -2.82 -9.77
N ARG A 129 -11.89 -2.28 -9.86
CA ARG A 129 -13.11 -3.06 -10.11
C ARG A 129 -13.56 -2.99 -11.57
N ASN A 130 -12.88 -2.17 -12.38
CA ASN A 130 -13.18 -1.93 -13.79
C ASN A 130 -12.08 -2.53 -14.69
N LEU A 131 -11.97 -3.86 -14.70
CA LEU A 131 -11.04 -4.56 -15.58
C LEU A 131 -11.71 -4.87 -16.94
N SER A 132 -11.03 -4.51 -18.02
CA SER A 132 -11.39 -4.97 -19.36
C SER A 132 -10.38 -6.00 -19.86
N PHE A 133 -10.84 -6.92 -20.69
CA PHE A 133 -9.96 -7.89 -21.35
C PHE A 133 -8.93 -7.20 -22.26
N ASP A 134 -9.31 -6.07 -22.88
CA ASP A 134 -8.42 -5.26 -23.70
C ASP A 134 -7.28 -4.64 -22.88
N SER A 135 -7.60 -4.05 -21.73
CA SER A 135 -6.58 -3.46 -20.85
C SER A 135 -5.56 -4.50 -20.35
N LEU A 136 -6.02 -5.69 -19.97
CA LEU A 136 -5.15 -6.80 -19.57
C LEU A 136 -4.29 -7.30 -20.74
N THR A 137 -4.87 -7.41 -21.94
CA THR A 137 -4.15 -7.81 -23.14
C THR A 137 -3.05 -6.82 -23.49
N LYS A 138 -3.32 -5.51 -23.41
CA LYS A 138 -2.32 -4.45 -23.61
C LYS A 138 -1.20 -4.55 -22.58
N ALA A 139 -1.54 -4.70 -21.29
CA ALA A 139 -0.56 -4.88 -20.23
C ALA A 139 0.37 -6.07 -20.51
N ALA A 140 -0.19 -7.24 -20.85
CA ALA A 140 0.59 -8.43 -21.19
C ALA A 140 1.54 -8.20 -22.39
N ARG A 141 1.06 -7.48 -23.43
CA ARG A 141 1.89 -7.12 -24.59
C ARG A 141 3.06 -6.21 -24.22
N PHE A 142 2.83 -5.19 -23.37
CA PHE A 142 3.89 -4.29 -22.91
C PHE A 142 4.90 -5.03 -22.02
N ILE A 143 4.45 -5.87 -21.10
CA ILE A 143 5.33 -6.70 -20.27
C ILE A 143 6.21 -7.61 -21.16
N ASN A 144 5.63 -8.28 -22.17
CA ASN A 144 6.37 -9.10 -23.10
C ASN A 144 7.34 -8.30 -23.96
N ALA A 145 7.01 -7.06 -24.31
CA ALA A 145 7.86 -6.14 -25.03
C ALA A 145 9.00 -5.54 -24.20
N GLY A 146 9.05 -5.82 -22.89
CA GLY A 146 10.17 -5.42 -22.02
C GLY A 146 9.83 -4.37 -20.97
N SER A 147 8.58 -3.90 -20.88
CA SER A 147 8.17 -3.03 -19.78
C SER A 147 8.31 -3.75 -18.43
N LYS A 148 8.81 -3.03 -17.44
CA LYS A 148 8.95 -3.55 -16.06
C LYS A 148 7.57 -3.67 -15.41
N PHE A 149 7.27 -4.84 -14.86
CA PHE A 149 5.97 -5.11 -14.24
C PHE A 149 6.00 -4.82 -12.73
N ILE A 150 5.15 -3.91 -12.28
CA ILE A 150 5.02 -3.48 -10.88
C ILE A 150 3.58 -3.73 -10.43
N ALA A 151 3.40 -4.21 -9.21
CA ALA A 151 2.09 -4.32 -8.57
C ALA A 151 2.08 -3.63 -7.19
N THR A 152 0.97 -2.97 -6.87
CA THR A 152 0.86 -2.20 -5.63
C THR A 152 0.83 -3.08 -4.39
N ASN A 153 0.27 -4.29 -4.47
CA ASN A 153 0.19 -5.23 -3.35
C ASN A 153 -0.01 -6.68 -3.84
N PRO A 154 0.25 -7.69 -2.98
CA PRO A 154 0.12 -9.12 -3.32
C PRO A 154 -1.27 -9.69 -3.03
N ASP A 155 -2.20 -8.91 -2.51
CA ASP A 155 -3.46 -9.42 -1.96
C ASP A 155 -4.28 -10.11 -3.05
N ALA A 156 -4.57 -11.39 -2.86
CA ALA A 156 -5.38 -12.16 -3.79
C ALA A 156 -6.86 -11.75 -3.73
N THR A 157 -7.32 -11.41 -2.53
CA THR A 157 -8.70 -10.97 -2.27
C THR A 157 -8.71 -9.74 -1.38
N GLY A 158 -9.73 -8.90 -1.54
CA GLY A 158 -10.01 -7.74 -0.69
C GLY A 158 -11.22 -7.98 0.22
N PRO A 159 -11.43 -7.10 1.23
CA PRO A 159 -12.58 -7.16 2.10
C PRO A 159 -13.88 -6.93 1.31
N SER A 160 -14.87 -7.79 1.52
CA SER A 160 -16.19 -7.70 0.89
C SER A 160 -17.25 -8.34 1.76
N LYS A 161 -18.46 -7.75 1.76
CA LYS A 161 -19.65 -8.30 2.42
C LYS A 161 -20.30 -9.41 1.60
N ASP A 162 -20.07 -9.40 0.28
CA ASP A 162 -20.74 -10.28 -0.68
C ASP A 162 -19.92 -11.53 -1.02
N GLY A 163 -18.89 -11.85 -0.23
CA GLY A 163 -18.03 -13.01 -0.43
C GLY A 163 -16.68 -12.64 -1.07
N VAL A 164 -16.15 -13.49 -1.97
CA VAL A 164 -14.82 -13.29 -2.57
C VAL A 164 -14.81 -12.07 -3.49
N LEU A 165 -13.94 -11.12 -3.19
CA LEU A 165 -13.64 -9.99 -4.04
C LEU A 165 -12.18 -10.10 -4.52
N LEU A 166 -11.96 -10.23 -5.81
CA LEU A 166 -10.61 -10.29 -6.37
C LEU A 166 -9.87 -8.98 -6.15
N ALA A 167 -8.59 -9.07 -5.78
CA ALA A 167 -7.71 -7.92 -5.58
C ALA A 167 -6.48 -7.97 -6.51
N THR A 168 -5.55 -7.06 -6.32
CA THR A 168 -4.37 -6.85 -7.19
C THR A 168 -3.58 -8.13 -7.45
N GLY A 169 -3.33 -8.94 -6.42
CA GLY A 169 -2.55 -10.18 -6.53
C GLY A 169 -3.17 -11.21 -7.48
N SER A 170 -4.51 -11.33 -7.51
CA SER A 170 -5.19 -12.23 -8.45
C SER A 170 -5.01 -11.79 -9.90
N VAL A 171 -5.09 -10.49 -10.17
CA VAL A 171 -4.86 -9.92 -11.51
C VAL A 171 -3.38 -10.03 -11.90
N ALA A 172 -2.49 -9.80 -10.94
CA ALA A 172 -1.05 -10.00 -11.14
C ALA A 172 -0.74 -11.46 -11.52
N ALA A 173 -1.33 -12.44 -10.83
CA ALA A 173 -1.16 -13.86 -11.16
C ALA A 173 -1.65 -14.21 -12.57
N LEU A 174 -2.77 -13.60 -13.04
CA LEU A 174 -3.23 -13.74 -14.42
C LEU A 174 -2.19 -13.22 -15.42
N LEU A 175 -1.65 -12.03 -15.20
CA LEU A 175 -0.63 -11.44 -16.07
C LEU A 175 0.68 -12.23 -16.02
N THR A 176 1.10 -12.69 -14.83
CA THR A 176 2.26 -13.59 -14.67
C THR A 176 2.06 -14.86 -15.48
N ARG A 177 0.87 -15.49 -15.39
CA ARG A 177 0.57 -16.71 -16.16
C ARG A 177 0.64 -16.48 -17.67
N ALA A 178 0.21 -15.31 -18.14
CA ALA A 178 0.18 -14.96 -19.56
C ALA A 178 1.58 -14.58 -20.12
N THR A 179 2.45 -14.03 -19.27
CA THR A 179 3.73 -13.45 -19.71
C THR A 179 4.97 -14.23 -19.24
N GLY A 180 4.83 -15.08 -18.23
CA GLY A 180 5.95 -15.73 -17.55
C GLY A 180 6.80 -14.78 -16.70
N LYS A 181 6.35 -13.55 -16.45
CA LYS A 181 7.08 -12.53 -15.68
C LYS A 181 6.29 -12.13 -14.45
N ASP A 182 6.92 -12.22 -13.29
CA ASP A 182 6.34 -11.79 -12.01
C ASP A 182 6.49 -10.28 -11.83
N PRO A 183 5.51 -9.62 -11.17
CA PRO A 183 5.64 -8.23 -10.81
C PRO A 183 6.62 -8.04 -9.64
N TYR A 184 7.27 -6.88 -9.59
CA TYR A 184 7.81 -6.40 -8.34
C TYR A 184 6.67 -5.79 -7.52
N ILE A 185 6.42 -6.35 -6.34
CA ILE A 185 5.35 -5.95 -5.43
C ILE A 185 5.91 -4.94 -4.44
N VAL A 186 5.25 -3.77 -4.29
CA VAL A 186 5.75 -2.68 -3.45
C VAL A 186 5.09 -2.63 -2.08
N GLY A 187 3.80 -2.92 -1.99
CA GLY A 187 3.02 -2.90 -0.75
C GLY A 187 3.45 -3.96 0.27
N LYS A 188 2.81 -3.95 1.43
CA LYS A 188 3.05 -4.94 2.49
C LYS A 188 3.01 -6.38 1.93
N PRO A 189 3.93 -7.28 2.26
CA PRO A 189 4.97 -7.19 3.30
C PRO A 189 6.32 -6.62 2.83
N ASN A 190 6.39 -5.98 1.65
CA ASN A 190 7.67 -5.48 1.14
C ASN A 190 8.31 -4.45 2.11
N PRO A 191 9.55 -4.67 2.58
CA PRO A 191 10.23 -3.78 3.51
C PRO A 191 10.43 -2.35 2.97
N MET A 192 10.35 -2.15 1.66
CA MET A 192 10.42 -0.82 1.05
C MET A 192 9.29 0.09 1.52
N MET A 193 8.05 -0.43 1.59
CA MET A 193 6.91 0.34 2.08
C MET A 193 7.11 0.78 3.52
N PHE A 194 7.59 -0.12 4.39
CA PHE A 194 7.86 0.18 5.81
C PHE A 194 8.98 1.20 5.98
N ARG A 195 10.07 1.08 5.23
CA ARG A 195 11.19 2.05 5.25
C ARG A 195 10.73 3.44 4.81
N SER A 196 9.93 3.53 3.75
CA SER A 196 9.38 4.80 3.27
C SER A 196 8.42 5.41 4.29
N ALA A 197 7.57 4.59 4.92
CA ALA A 197 6.67 4.99 5.99
C ALA A 197 7.41 5.55 7.20
N MET A 198 8.41 4.83 7.71
CA MET A 198 9.23 5.28 8.84
C MET A 198 9.98 6.57 8.51
N ARG A 199 10.54 6.70 7.32
CA ARG A 199 11.20 7.93 6.86
C ARG A 199 10.24 9.11 6.85
N LYS A 200 9.00 8.91 6.41
CA LYS A 200 7.97 9.95 6.37
C LYS A 200 7.68 10.56 7.75
N ILE A 201 7.70 9.75 8.81
CA ILE A 201 7.44 10.21 10.19
C ILE A 201 8.72 10.42 11.01
N GLY A 202 9.90 10.30 10.40
CA GLY A 202 11.18 10.44 11.10
C GLY A 202 11.35 9.42 12.23
N ALA A 203 11.00 8.15 11.97
CA ALA A 203 11.08 7.04 12.91
C ALA A 203 12.21 6.06 12.53
N HIS A 204 12.62 5.23 13.49
CA HIS A 204 13.66 4.22 13.35
C HIS A 204 13.10 2.83 13.64
N SER A 205 13.53 1.81 12.90
CA SER A 205 13.03 0.44 13.03
C SER A 205 13.18 -0.15 14.44
N GLU A 206 14.26 0.21 15.15
CA GLU A 206 14.52 -0.29 16.51
C GLU A 206 13.53 0.21 17.56
N THR A 207 12.84 1.33 17.30
CA THR A 207 11.90 1.99 18.22
C THR A 207 10.48 2.12 17.64
N THR A 208 10.22 1.42 16.55
CA THR A 208 8.90 1.40 15.88
C THR A 208 8.26 0.03 16.01
N ALA A 209 7.01 -0.02 16.41
CA ALA A 209 6.21 -1.24 16.37
C ALA A 209 5.17 -1.19 15.25
N MET A 210 4.87 -2.37 14.67
CA MET A 210 3.77 -2.56 13.74
C MET A 210 2.58 -3.22 14.45
N ILE A 211 1.40 -2.66 14.25
CA ILE A 211 0.12 -3.26 14.67
C ILE A 211 -0.61 -3.73 13.41
N GLY A 212 -0.88 -5.01 13.32
CA GLY A 212 -1.55 -5.60 12.17
C GLY A 212 -2.29 -6.87 12.53
N ASP A 213 -3.22 -7.32 11.70
CA ASP A 213 -4.03 -8.52 11.89
C ASP A 213 -3.59 -9.70 11.01
N ARG A 214 -2.73 -9.44 10.02
CA ARG A 214 -2.30 -10.45 9.06
C ARG A 214 -0.85 -10.88 9.27
N MET A 215 -0.67 -12.21 9.41
CA MET A 215 0.66 -12.83 9.58
C MET A 215 1.54 -12.68 8.33
N ASP A 216 0.94 -12.79 7.15
CA ASP A 216 1.62 -12.81 5.86
C ASP A 216 2.02 -11.42 5.34
N THR A 217 1.46 -10.37 5.87
CA THR A 217 1.78 -8.98 5.48
C THR A 217 2.38 -8.18 6.62
N ASP A 218 1.66 -8.04 7.73
CA ASP A 218 2.03 -7.11 8.80
C ASP A 218 3.11 -7.68 9.72
N VAL A 219 2.94 -8.94 10.15
CA VAL A 219 3.87 -9.57 11.07
C VAL A 219 5.20 -9.88 10.40
N VAL A 220 5.18 -10.46 9.18
CA VAL A 220 6.40 -10.74 8.42
C VAL A 220 7.21 -9.47 8.17
N ALA A 221 6.57 -8.34 7.98
CA ALA A 221 7.25 -7.09 7.75
C ALA A 221 7.81 -6.43 9.03
N GLY A 222 7.31 -6.82 10.21
CA GLY A 222 7.76 -6.34 11.52
C GLY A 222 8.94 -7.13 12.12
N ILE A 223 9.35 -8.22 11.46
CA ILE A 223 10.47 -9.08 11.84
C ILE A 223 11.74 -8.66 11.11
#